data_bdb33ab6fd61165fcc07ac30f68000d8
#
_entry.id   bdb33ab6fd61165fcc07ac30f68000d8
#
_cell.length_a   1.000
_cell.length_b   1.000
_cell.length_c   1.000
_cell.angle_alpha   90.00
_cell.angle_beta   90.00
_cell.angle_gamma   90.00
#
_symmetry.space_group_name_H-M   'P 1'
#
loop_
_entity.id
_entity.type
_entity.pdbx_description
1 polymer ?
#
loop_
_entity_poly.entity_id
_entity_poly.type
_entity_poly.pdbx_seq_one_letter_code
_entity_poly.pdbx_strand_id
1 'polypeptide(L)'
;MGISYLPQENSVFRKLSVEENVQAVLELQGIDTDEIANSLDALLEDLSISHLREAPALSLSGGERRRVEIARALATRPRFILLDEPFAGIDPIAVLDIQRIIRFLKERGIGVLITDHNVRETLGICDRAYIISEGRVLASGTPDEIVYNESVRKVYLGEHFRL
;
A
#
# COMPACT_ATOMS: atom_id res chain seq x y z
N MET A 1 6.43 -16.15 -8.01
CA MET A 1 6.23 -15.92 -6.56
C MET A 1 5.10 -14.93 -6.41
N GLY A 2 4.09 -15.17 -5.58
CA GLY A 2 2.91 -14.30 -5.47
C GLY A 2 3.06 -13.17 -4.43
N ILE A 3 4.23 -12.52 -4.35
CA ILE A 3 4.51 -11.45 -3.39
C ILE A 3 5.03 -10.23 -4.15
N SER A 4 4.42 -9.07 -3.92
CA SER A 4 4.90 -7.76 -4.36
C SER A 4 5.34 -6.91 -3.18
N TYR A 5 6.31 -6.03 -3.40
CA TYR A 5 6.85 -5.11 -2.40
C TYR A 5 6.70 -3.67 -2.87
N LEU A 6 6.15 -2.84 -2.02
CA LEU A 6 6.07 -1.40 -2.19
C LEU A 6 6.98 -0.71 -1.18
N PRO A 7 8.12 -0.17 -1.61
CA PRO A 7 9.04 0.54 -0.73
C PRO A 7 8.45 1.87 -0.25
N GLN A 8 9.04 2.42 0.82
CA GLN A 8 8.76 3.76 1.31
C GLN A 8 9.13 4.81 0.26
N GLU A 9 10.26 4.62 -0.43
CA GLU A 9 10.73 5.53 -1.46
C GLU A 9 9.96 5.37 -2.78
N ASN A 10 9.87 6.47 -3.55
CA ASN A 10 9.22 6.48 -4.86
C ASN A 10 9.87 5.49 -5.83
N SER A 11 9.09 4.56 -6.34
CA SER A 11 9.55 3.49 -7.24
C SER A 11 9.08 3.66 -8.69
N VAL A 12 8.34 4.72 -9.03
CA VAL A 12 7.87 4.97 -10.40
C VAL A 12 9.02 5.32 -11.35
N PHE A 13 8.89 4.91 -12.59
CA PHE A 13 9.75 5.38 -13.69
C PHE A 13 9.37 6.82 -14.06
N ARG A 14 10.11 7.78 -13.53
CA ARG A 14 9.74 9.21 -13.53
C ARG A 14 9.50 9.82 -14.90
N LYS A 15 10.20 9.31 -15.95
CA LYS A 15 10.12 9.81 -17.32
C LYS A 15 9.01 9.15 -18.15
N LEU A 16 8.44 8.06 -17.66
CA LEU A 16 7.35 7.36 -18.31
C LEU A 16 6.00 7.95 -17.89
N SER A 17 5.00 7.80 -18.75
CA SER A 17 3.60 8.10 -18.40
C SER A 17 3.06 7.12 -17.35
N VAL A 18 1.86 7.37 -16.85
CA VAL A 18 1.16 6.47 -15.93
C VAL A 18 0.95 5.11 -16.59
N GLU A 19 0.42 5.07 -17.82
CA GLU A 19 0.19 3.81 -18.53
C GLU A 19 1.49 3.08 -18.83
N GLU A 20 2.53 3.76 -19.31
CA GLU A 20 3.84 3.15 -19.58
C GLU A 20 4.46 2.53 -18.32
N ASN A 21 4.26 3.15 -17.15
CA ASN A 21 4.69 2.60 -15.87
C ASN A 21 4.05 1.27 -15.54
N VAL A 22 2.73 1.12 -15.79
CA VAL A 22 1.98 -0.12 -15.52
C VAL A 22 2.24 -1.15 -16.63
N GLN A 23 2.21 -0.71 -17.88
CA GLN A 23 2.42 -1.56 -19.05
C GLN A 23 3.77 -2.25 -19.01
N ALA A 24 4.85 -1.53 -18.65
CA ALA A 24 6.20 -2.10 -18.53
C ALA A 24 6.24 -3.31 -17.58
N VAL A 25 5.43 -3.31 -16.52
CA VAL A 25 5.34 -4.45 -15.59
C VAL A 25 4.48 -5.57 -16.17
N LEU A 26 3.38 -5.26 -16.85
CA LEU A 26 2.52 -6.25 -17.52
C LEU A 26 3.29 -7.01 -18.61
N GLU A 27 4.10 -6.33 -19.42
CA GLU A 27 4.93 -6.94 -20.46
C GLU A 27 5.90 -8.00 -19.90
N LEU A 28 6.42 -7.77 -18.69
CA LEU A 28 7.29 -8.74 -18.01
C LEU A 28 6.57 -10.01 -17.54
N GLN A 29 5.22 -10.02 -17.52
CA GLN A 29 4.46 -11.21 -17.11
C GLN A 29 4.33 -12.27 -18.23
N GLY A 30 4.73 -11.93 -19.46
CA GLY A 30 4.68 -12.88 -20.60
C GLY A 30 3.26 -13.19 -21.07
N ILE A 31 2.30 -12.29 -20.84
CA ILE A 31 0.92 -12.36 -21.34
C ILE A 31 0.82 -11.73 -22.73
N ASP A 32 -0.24 -12.03 -23.47
CA ASP A 32 -0.42 -11.49 -24.82
C ASP A 32 -0.82 -10.00 -24.81
N THR A 33 -0.72 -9.35 -25.99
CA THR A 33 -0.95 -7.91 -26.13
C THR A 33 -2.38 -7.50 -25.76
N ASP A 34 -3.38 -8.31 -26.12
CA ASP A 34 -4.78 -8.02 -25.82
C ASP A 34 -5.04 -8.14 -24.32
N GLU A 35 -4.43 -9.11 -23.64
CA GLU A 35 -4.50 -9.26 -22.20
C GLU A 35 -3.77 -8.12 -21.48
N ILE A 36 -2.65 -7.62 -22.01
CA ILE A 36 -1.97 -6.42 -21.48
C ILE A 36 -2.91 -5.23 -21.53
N ALA A 37 -3.52 -4.93 -22.68
CA ALA A 37 -4.41 -3.78 -22.85
C ALA A 37 -5.59 -3.83 -21.88
N ASN A 38 -6.29 -4.97 -21.79
CA ASN A 38 -7.41 -5.16 -20.87
C ASN A 38 -7.00 -5.04 -19.40
N SER A 39 -5.86 -5.61 -19.03
CA SER A 39 -5.35 -5.53 -17.65
C SER A 39 -4.93 -4.12 -17.28
N LEU A 40 -4.32 -3.39 -18.21
CA LEU A 40 -3.95 -1.99 -18.03
C LEU A 40 -5.17 -1.13 -17.75
N ASP A 41 -6.20 -1.22 -18.60
CA ASP A 41 -7.44 -0.46 -18.45
C ASP A 41 -8.11 -0.74 -17.10
N ALA A 42 -8.24 -2.02 -16.74
CA ALA A 42 -8.82 -2.43 -15.47
C ALA A 42 -8.03 -1.88 -14.26
N LEU A 43 -6.70 -1.94 -14.29
CA LEU A 43 -5.87 -1.44 -13.19
C LEU A 43 -5.95 0.09 -13.03
N LEU A 44 -5.99 0.82 -14.14
CA LEU A 44 -6.14 2.28 -14.10
C LEU A 44 -7.51 2.70 -13.56
N GLU A 45 -8.57 1.99 -13.94
CA GLU A 45 -9.93 2.22 -13.45
C GLU A 45 -10.05 1.87 -11.96
N ASP A 46 -9.62 0.69 -11.55
CA ASP A 46 -9.62 0.20 -10.16
C ASP A 46 -9.00 1.18 -9.18
N LEU A 47 -7.92 1.84 -9.59
CA LEU A 47 -7.21 2.81 -8.78
C LEU A 47 -7.60 4.26 -9.06
N SER A 48 -8.63 4.49 -9.90
CA SER A 48 -9.16 5.81 -10.25
C SER A 48 -8.09 6.76 -10.80
N ILE A 49 -7.21 6.26 -11.66
CA ILE A 49 -6.13 7.02 -12.32
C ILE A 49 -6.21 7.01 -13.85
N SER A 50 -7.32 6.54 -14.43
CA SER A 50 -7.52 6.51 -15.89
C SER A 50 -7.40 7.90 -16.53
N HIS A 51 -7.84 8.95 -15.82
CA HIS A 51 -7.74 10.34 -16.29
C HIS A 51 -6.30 10.87 -16.32
N LEU A 52 -5.35 10.17 -15.72
CA LEU A 52 -3.92 10.50 -15.69
C LEU A 52 -3.10 9.64 -16.64
N ARG A 53 -3.74 8.82 -17.47
CA ARG A 53 -3.09 7.79 -18.32
C ARG A 53 -1.82 8.29 -19.01
N GLU A 54 -1.93 9.44 -19.70
CA GLU A 54 -0.84 10.03 -20.48
C GLU A 54 0.07 10.98 -19.66
N ALA A 55 -0.29 11.25 -18.41
CA ALA A 55 0.48 12.17 -17.57
C ALA A 55 1.85 11.57 -17.23
N PRO A 56 2.93 12.36 -17.35
CA PRO A 56 4.25 11.93 -16.90
C PRO A 56 4.26 11.67 -15.38
N ALA A 57 4.84 10.56 -14.95
CA ALA A 57 4.87 10.20 -13.53
C ALA A 57 5.57 11.24 -12.63
N LEU A 58 6.42 12.09 -13.22
CA LEU A 58 7.07 13.20 -12.53
C LEU A 58 6.09 14.30 -12.10
N SER A 59 4.98 14.50 -12.83
CA SER A 59 4.00 15.56 -12.56
C SER A 59 2.94 15.18 -11.52
N LEU A 60 2.91 13.92 -11.08
CA LEU A 60 1.91 13.39 -10.16
C LEU A 60 2.11 13.90 -8.74
N SER A 61 1.00 14.16 -8.06
CA SER A 61 0.96 14.33 -6.61
C SER A 61 1.43 13.06 -5.87
N GLY A 62 1.74 13.15 -4.59
CA GLY A 62 2.15 12.00 -3.79
C GLY A 62 1.12 10.86 -3.78
N GLY A 63 -0.16 11.21 -3.62
CA GLY A 63 -1.25 10.23 -3.61
C GLY A 63 -1.48 9.57 -4.98
N GLU A 64 -1.46 10.34 -6.06
CA GLU A 64 -1.57 9.80 -7.43
C GLU A 64 -0.41 8.88 -7.75
N ARG A 65 0.81 9.28 -7.40
CA ARG A 65 2.01 8.46 -7.59
C ARG A 65 1.91 7.13 -6.83
N ARG A 66 1.44 7.17 -5.58
CA ARG A 66 1.24 5.95 -4.78
C ARG A 66 0.24 5.00 -5.43
N ARG A 67 -0.83 5.52 -6.05
CA ARG A 67 -1.79 4.71 -6.81
C ARG A 67 -1.14 4.04 -8.03
N VAL A 68 -0.26 4.73 -8.76
CA VAL A 68 0.51 4.14 -9.87
C VAL A 68 1.44 3.04 -9.38
N GLU A 69 2.12 3.22 -8.26
CA GLU A 69 2.98 2.20 -7.65
C GLU A 69 2.19 0.94 -7.28
N ILE A 70 1.00 1.13 -6.72
CA ILE A 70 0.10 0.02 -6.38
C ILE A 70 -0.43 -0.67 -7.65
N ALA A 71 -0.77 0.08 -8.72
CA ALA A 71 -1.14 -0.50 -10.01
C ALA A 71 -0.04 -1.41 -10.56
N ARG A 72 1.21 -0.95 -10.50
CA ARG A 72 2.37 -1.75 -10.88
C ARG A 72 2.54 -3.02 -10.03
N ALA A 73 2.32 -2.92 -8.72
CA ALA A 73 2.37 -4.07 -7.84
C ALA A 73 1.26 -5.08 -8.20
N LEU A 74 0.04 -4.61 -8.46
CA LEU A 74 -1.10 -5.45 -8.87
C LEU A 74 -0.92 -6.08 -10.25
N ALA A 75 -0.20 -5.44 -11.17
CA ALA A 75 0.13 -5.97 -12.49
C ALA A 75 0.86 -7.33 -12.42
N THR A 76 1.56 -7.62 -11.31
CA THR A 76 2.20 -8.93 -11.06
C THR A 76 1.24 -10.00 -10.53
N ARG A 77 -0.06 -9.70 -10.38
CA ARG A 77 -1.08 -10.60 -9.81
C ARG A 77 -0.65 -11.24 -8.49
N PRO A 78 -0.29 -10.44 -7.47
CA PRO A 78 0.26 -10.94 -6.23
C PRO A 78 -0.83 -11.57 -5.36
N ARG A 79 -0.44 -12.55 -4.52
CA ARG A 79 -1.27 -13.07 -3.42
C ARG A 79 -1.06 -12.26 -2.13
N PHE A 80 0.10 -11.61 -2.01
CA PHE A 80 0.49 -10.77 -0.89
C PHE A 80 1.19 -9.51 -1.37
N ILE A 81 0.94 -8.39 -0.70
CA ILE A 81 1.64 -7.11 -0.89
C ILE A 81 2.25 -6.68 0.44
N LEU A 82 3.53 -6.32 0.41
CA LEU A 82 4.23 -5.70 1.52
C LEU A 82 4.27 -4.20 1.27
N LEU A 83 3.75 -3.42 2.21
CA LEU A 83 3.74 -1.95 2.20
C LEU A 83 4.69 -1.44 3.29
N ASP A 84 5.75 -0.78 2.87
CA ASP A 84 6.73 -0.22 3.78
C ASP A 84 6.43 1.27 4.01
N GLU A 85 6.12 1.61 5.25
CA GLU A 85 5.73 2.95 5.73
C GLU A 85 4.75 3.69 4.79
N PRO A 86 3.58 3.09 4.45
CA PRO A 86 2.66 3.68 3.47
C PRO A 86 2.06 5.03 3.91
N PHE A 87 2.11 5.35 5.21
CA PHE A 87 1.58 6.60 5.78
C PHE A 87 2.66 7.65 6.08
N ALA A 88 3.93 7.36 5.78
CA ALA A 88 5.02 8.27 6.06
C ALA A 88 4.98 9.52 5.17
N GLY A 89 5.01 10.70 5.79
CA GLY A 89 5.15 11.98 5.08
C GLY A 89 4.01 12.37 4.15
N ILE A 90 2.82 11.78 4.32
CA ILE A 90 1.62 12.12 3.55
C ILE A 90 0.62 12.93 4.38
N ASP A 91 -0.20 13.72 3.70
CA ASP A 91 -1.25 14.51 4.34
C ASP A 91 -2.45 13.64 4.78
N PRO A 92 -3.30 14.12 5.73
CA PRO A 92 -4.42 13.35 6.24
C PRO A 92 -5.44 12.90 5.19
N ILE A 93 -5.60 13.63 4.10
CA ILE A 93 -6.53 13.27 3.01
C ILE A 93 -5.95 12.07 2.25
N ALA A 94 -4.65 12.12 1.94
CA ALA A 94 -3.96 11.01 1.29
C ALA A 94 -3.91 9.75 2.15
N VAL A 95 -3.86 9.86 3.49
CA VAL A 95 -4.01 8.71 4.41
C VAL A 95 -5.32 7.98 4.16
N LEU A 96 -6.43 8.70 4.10
CA LEU A 96 -7.75 8.08 3.83
C LEU A 96 -7.79 7.34 2.49
N ASP A 97 -7.13 7.90 1.48
CA ASP A 97 -7.04 7.26 0.17
C ASP A 97 -6.24 5.96 0.22
N ILE A 98 -5.09 5.95 0.89
CA ILE A 98 -4.31 4.72 1.09
C ILE A 98 -5.10 3.68 1.89
N GLN A 99 -5.81 4.09 2.93
CA GLN A 99 -6.66 3.18 3.69
C GLN A 99 -7.78 2.57 2.83
N ARG A 100 -8.39 3.34 1.91
CA ARG A 100 -9.37 2.81 0.95
C ARG A 100 -8.75 1.76 0.02
N ILE A 101 -7.56 2.04 -0.49
CA ILE A 101 -6.83 1.10 -1.35
C ILE A 101 -6.50 -0.20 -0.58
N ILE A 102 -6.06 -0.11 0.67
CA ILE A 102 -5.76 -1.30 1.48
C ILE A 102 -7.03 -2.15 1.69
N ARG A 103 -8.19 -1.52 1.98
CA ARG A 103 -9.46 -2.25 2.06
C ARG A 103 -9.82 -2.93 0.74
N PHE A 104 -9.70 -2.21 -0.38
CA PHE A 104 -9.91 -2.75 -1.71
C PHE A 104 -9.02 -3.98 -2.02
N LEU A 105 -7.75 -3.96 -1.62
CA LEU A 105 -6.86 -5.11 -1.75
C LEU A 105 -7.34 -6.31 -0.92
N LYS A 106 -7.76 -6.07 0.32
CA LYS A 106 -8.33 -7.09 1.21
C LYS A 106 -9.59 -7.72 0.63
N GLU A 107 -10.53 -6.91 0.11
CA GLU A 107 -11.78 -7.36 -0.52
C GLU A 107 -11.53 -8.26 -1.74
N ARG A 108 -10.41 -8.08 -2.42
CA ARG A 108 -9.93 -8.95 -3.50
C ARG A 108 -9.18 -10.20 -3.04
N GLY A 109 -9.10 -10.44 -1.74
CA GLY A 109 -8.42 -11.60 -1.16
C GLY A 109 -6.89 -11.51 -1.20
N ILE A 110 -6.33 -10.31 -1.39
CA ILE A 110 -4.89 -10.09 -1.36
C ILE A 110 -4.47 -9.84 0.10
N GLY A 111 -3.53 -10.64 0.60
CA GLY A 111 -2.92 -10.41 1.91
C GLY A 111 -2.08 -9.14 1.90
N VAL A 112 -2.22 -8.28 2.93
CA VAL A 112 -1.45 -7.05 3.06
C VAL A 112 -0.66 -7.07 4.35
N LEU A 113 0.66 -6.93 4.25
CA LEU A 113 1.55 -6.71 5.38
C LEU A 113 2.02 -5.25 5.35
N ILE A 114 1.85 -4.54 6.46
CA ILE A 114 2.22 -3.13 6.60
C ILE A 114 3.27 -3.01 7.69
N THR A 115 4.35 -2.30 7.41
CA THR A 115 5.27 -1.77 8.42
C THR A 115 5.06 -0.26 8.49
N ASP A 116 4.74 0.27 9.65
CA ASP A 116 4.57 1.72 9.83
C ASP A 116 4.72 2.11 11.31
N HIS A 117 5.16 3.33 11.54
CA HIS A 117 5.23 3.94 12.87
C HIS A 117 3.98 4.78 13.21
N ASN A 118 3.10 5.04 12.24
CA ASN A 118 1.81 5.69 12.45
C ASN A 118 0.79 4.71 13.01
N VAL A 119 0.84 4.50 14.32
CA VAL A 119 0.07 3.46 15.01
C VAL A 119 -1.44 3.60 14.79
N ARG A 120 -1.97 4.82 14.90
CA ARG A 120 -3.41 5.08 14.77
C ARG A 120 -3.91 4.68 13.40
N GLU A 121 -3.22 5.10 12.35
CA GLU A 121 -3.61 4.84 10.97
C GLU A 121 -3.53 3.35 10.63
N THR A 122 -2.47 2.69 11.13
CA THR A 122 -2.23 1.27 10.90
C THR A 122 -3.21 0.39 11.68
N LEU A 123 -3.40 0.63 12.98
CA LEU A 123 -4.35 -0.14 13.79
C LEU A 123 -5.80 0.05 13.32
N GLY A 124 -6.13 1.22 12.72
CA GLY A 124 -7.47 1.48 12.19
C GLY A 124 -7.86 0.64 10.96
N ILE A 125 -6.92 -0.08 10.34
CA ILE A 125 -7.17 -0.85 9.10
C ILE A 125 -6.68 -2.30 9.14
N CYS A 126 -5.84 -2.68 10.09
CA CYS A 126 -5.32 -4.05 10.19
C CYS A 126 -6.27 -4.96 10.98
N ASP A 127 -6.23 -6.26 10.67
CA ASP A 127 -6.97 -7.29 11.43
C ASP A 127 -6.13 -7.80 12.60
N ARG A 128 -4.81 -7.74 12.46
CA ARG A 128 -3.84 -8.19 13.46
C ARG A 128 -2.57 -7.33 13.39
N ALA A 129 -2.01 -7.02 14.52
CA ALA A 129 -0.77 -6.26 14.63
C ALA A 129 0.28 -6.98 15.49
N TYR A 130 1.54 -6.64 15.21
CA TYR A 130 2.72 -7.06 15.94
C TYR A 130 3.51 -5.81 16.32
N ILE A 131 3.73 -5.62 17.60
CA ILE A 131 4.59 -4.55 18.10
C ILE A 131 5.99 -5.11 18.28
N ILE A 132 6.96 -4.53 17.58
CA ILE A 132 8.37 -4.92 17.65
C ILE A 132 9.11 -3.88 18.46
N SER A 133 9.88 -4.33 19.44
CA SER A 133 10.76 -3.50 20.25
C SER A 133 12.06 -4.25 20.50
N GLU A 134 13.20 -3.58 20.35
CA GLU A 134 14.54 -4.14 20.56
C GLU A 134 14.78 -5.47 19.81
N GLY A 135 14.28 -5.56 18.57
CA GLY A 135 14.43 -6.77 17.73
C GLY A 135 13.57 -7.97 18.16
N ARG A 136 12.57 -7.78 19.04
CA ARG A 136 11.67 -8.82 19.54
C ARG A 136 10.22 -8.39 19.40
N VAL A 137 9.32 -9.38 19.27
CA VAL A 137 7.87 -9.13 19.32
C VAL A 137 7.50 -8.86 20.78
N LEU A 138 7.16 -7.61 21.09
CA LEU A 138 6.70 -7.17 22.40
C LEU A 138 5.26 -7.62 22.67
N ALA A 139 4.39 -7.50 21.65
CA ALA A 139 2.99 -7.91 21.71
C ALA A 139 2.48 -8.27 20.32
N SER A 140 1.46 -9.11 20.25
CA SER A 140 0.71 -9.40 19.02
C SER A 140 -0.75 -9.66 19.35
N GLY A 141 -1.67 -9.21 18.46
CA GLY A 141 -3.10 -9.38 18.68
C GLY A 141 -3.93 -8.54 17.72
N THR A 142 -5.22 -8.47 17.96
CA THR A 142 -6.13 -7.53 17.32
C THR A 142 -5.77 -6.09 17.71
N PRO A 143 -6.22 -5.07 16.95
CA PRO A 143 -6.02 -3.66 17.32
C PRO A 143 -6.42 -3.35 18.78
N ASP A 144 -7.56 -3.84 19.23
CA ASP A 144 -8.03 -3.63 20.60
C ASP A 144 -7.10 -4.27 21.64
N GLU A 145 -6.66 -5.52 21.42
CA GLU A 145 -5.71 -6.19 22.31
C GLU A 145 -4.37 -5.42 22.40
N ILE A 146 -3.91 -4.84 21.30
CA ILE A 146 -2.70 -4.01 21.27
C ILE A 146 -2.90 -2.71 22.05
N VAL A 147 -4.00 -1.99 21.83
CA VAL A 147 -4.28 -0.70 22.48
C VAL A 147 -4.41 -0.84 24.00
N TYR A 148 -4.99 -1.94 24.48
CA TYR A 148 -5.16 -2.19 25.91
C TYR A 148 -4.00 -2.93 26.57
N ASN A 149 -2.97 -3.31 25.82
CA ASN A 149 -1.79 -3.99 26.36
C ASN A 149 -0.95 -3.01 27.18
N GLU A 150 -0.78 -3.29 28.48
CA GLU A 150 -0.05 -2.41 29.41
C GLU A 150 1.41 -2.18 29.01
N SER A 151 2.11 -3.23 28.53
CA SER A 151 3.50 -3.13 28.09
C SER A 151 3.61 -2.24 26.84
N VAL A 152 2.69 -2.37 25.89
CA VAL A 152 2.64 -1.54 24.68
C VAL A 152 2.36 -0.07 25.05
N ARG A 153 1.40 0.16 25.93
CA ARG A 153 1.07 1.52 26.40
C ARG A 153 2.26 2.18 27.09
N LYS A 154 2.95 1.46 27.96
CA LYS A 154 4.10 1.99 28.71
C LYS A 154 5.29 2.31 27.82
N VAL A 155 5.59 1.48 26.81
CA VAL A 155 6.80 1.56 26.00
C VAL A 155 6.60 2.35 24.72
N TYR A 156 5.41 2.31 24.12
CA TYR A 156 5.20 2.76 22.75
C TYR A 156 4.04 3.76 22.56
N LEU A 157 2.87 3.53 23.14
CA LEU A 157 1.67 4.34 22.86
C LEU A 157 1.53 5.56 23.79
N GLY A 158 2.00 5.45 25.03
CA GLY A 158 1.69 6.41 26.10
C GLY A 158 0.31 6.14 26.75
N GLU A 159 0.14 6.66 27.97
CA GLU A 159 -1.04 6.35 28.81
C GLU A 159 -2.36 6.91 28.25
N HIS A 160 -2.29 8.00 27.46
CA HIS A 160 -3.46 8.71 26.93
C HIS A 160 -3.81 8.33 25.48
N PHE A 161 -3.15 7.34 24.88
CA PHE A 161 -3.44 6.93 23.50
C PHE A 161 -4.86 6.37 23.38
N ARG A 162 -5.58 6.82 22.33
CA ARG A 162 -6.90 6.34 21.89
C ARG A 162 -6.90 6.23 20.37
N LEU A 163 -7.54 5.19 19.83
CA LEU A 163 -7.84 5.04 18.40
C LEU A 163 -8.85 6.07 17.91
#